data_a277c991752c6b58ec207ba8acf672c5
#
_entry.id   a277c991752c6b58ec207ba8acf672c5
#
_cell.length_a   1.000
_cell.length_b   1.000
_cell.length_c   1.000
_cell.angle_alpha   90.00
_cell.angle_beta   90.00
_cell.angle_gamma   90.00
#
_symmetry.space_group_name_H-M   'P 1'
#
loop_
_entity.id
_entity.type
_entity.pdbx_description
1 polymer ?
#
loop_
_entity_poly.entity_id
_entity_poly.type
_entity_poly.pdbx_seq_one_letter_code
_entity_poly.pdbx_strand_id
1 'polypeptide(L)'
;MKKKNKPQRWFVYLARCADDSLYTGCTNDLTRRFAAHNAGKGARYTRSRLPVTLAWSCRQKDKSSAMSLEARIKQLTRAEKLKLIKRLPLPANAGRGQG
;
A
#
# COMPACT_ATOMS: atom_id res chain seq x y z
N MET A 1 -15.13 1.79 -26.78
CA MET A 1 -14.86 1.88 -26.48
C MET A 1 -14.26 2.00 -25.93
N LYS A 2 -14.05 2.07 -25.70
CA LYS A 2 -13.54 2.16 -25.35
C LYS A 2 -12.90 2.36 -24.61
N LYS A 3 -12.65 2.58 -23.95
CA LYS A 3 -12.18 2.76 -23.30
C LYS A 3 -11.34 2.52 -23.03
N LYS A 4 -10.91 2.22 -22.68
CA LYS A 4 -10.00 1.84 -22.51
C LYS A 4 -8.79 2.41 -22.54
N ASN A 5 -8.47 2.99 -22.75
CA ASN A 5 -7.29 3.67 -22.92
C ASN A 5 -6.75 4.37 -21.76
N LYS A 6 -7.28 4.16 -20.63
CA LYS A 6 -6.70 4.66 -19.43
C LYS A 6 -5.45 3.93 -19.12
N PRO A 7 -4.36 4.60 -18.77
CA PRO A 7 -3.16 3.90 -18.36
C PRO A 7 -3.48 3.06 -17.13
N GLN A 8 -2.89 1.91 -17.08
CA GLN A 8 -3.02 1.07 -15.91
C GLN A 8 -2.29 1.74 -14.77
N ARG A 9 -2.93 1.85 -13.64
CA ARG A 9 -2.31 2.37 -12.46
C ARG A 9 -2.25 1.26 -11.44
N TRP A 10 -1.06 0.99 -10.96
CA TRP A 10 -0.87 -0.02 -9.94
C TRP A 10 -0.17 0.59 -8.76
N PHE A 11 -0.46 0.05 -7.59
CA PHE A 11 0.09 0.57 -6.34
C PHE A 11 0.57 -0.58 -5.48
N VAL A 12 1.70 -0.37 -4.83
CA VAL A 12 2.12 -1.23 -3.74
C VAL A 12 1.74 -0.47 -2.48
N TYR A 13 1.24 -1.16 -1.48
CA TYR A 13 0.77 -0.49 -0.27
C TYR A 13 1.17 -1.25 0.98
N LEU A 14 1.20 -0.52 2.07
CA LEU A 14 1.32 -1.08 3.40
C LEU A 14 0.02 -0.77 4.11
N ALA A 15 -0.62 -1.81 4.63
CA ALA A 15 -1.85 -1.69 5.40
C ALA A 15 -1.51 -1.91 6.86
N ARG A 16 -1.97 -0.99 7.71
CA ARG A 16 -1.80 -1.16 9.15
C ARG A 16 -3.05 -1.83 9.68
N CYS A 17 -2.87 -2.95 10.33
CA CYS A 17 -3.97 -3.73 10.87
C CYS A 17 -4.30 -3.30 12.30
N ALA A 18 -5.42 -3.79 12.81
CA ALA A 18 -5.87 -3.44 14.16
C ALA A 18 -4.84 -3.81 15.23
N ASP A 19 -4.11 -4.89 15.00
CA ASP A 19 -3.08 -5.33 15.95
C ASP A 19 -1.75 -4.62 15.70
N ASP A 20 -1.77 -3.57 14.88
CA ASP A 20 -0.61 -2.77 14.56
C ASP A 20 0.42 -3.46 13.66
N SER A 21 0.10 -4.64 13.17
CA SER A 21 0.97 -5.29 12.20
C SER A 21 0.82 -4.62 10.83
N LEU A 22 1.79 -4.86 9.96
CA LEU A 22 1.81 -4.26 8.63
C LEU A 22 1.71 -5.35 7.57
N TYR A 23 0.74 -5.20 6.69
CA TYR A 23 0.53 -6.12 5.57
C TYR A 23 0.94 -5.44 4.27
N THR A 24 1.70 -6.13 3.43
CA THR A 24 2.14 -5.60 2.15
C THR A 24 1.31 -6.21 1.03
N GLY A 25 0.82 -5.37 0.13
CA GLY A 25 0.05 -5.86 -1.01
C GLY A 25 0.17 -4.95 -2.19
N CYS A 26 -0.48 -5.31 -3.29
CA CYS A 26 -0.57 -4.42 -4.43
C CYS A 26 -1.97 -4.49 -5.03
N THR A 27 -2.37 -3.43 -5.70
CA THR A 27 -3.70 -3.34 -6.27
C THR A 27 -3.72 -2.26 -7.34
N ASN A 28 -4.69 -2.35 -8.22
CA ASN A 28 -4.92 -1.26 -9.18
C ASN A 28 -6.00 -0.29 -8.70
N ASP A 29 -6.53 -0.50 -7.51
CA ASP A 29 -7.58 0.37 -6.96
C ASP A 29 -7.53 0.32 -5.45
N LEU A 30 -6.85 1.29 -4.85
CA LEU A 30 -6.65 1.33 -3.40
C LEU A 30 -7.96 1.42 -2.63
N THR A 31 -8.87 2.28 -3.07
CA THR A 31 -10.13 2.46 -2.38
C THR A 31 -10.93 1.16 -2.33
N ARG A 32 -11.04 0.52 -3.48
CA ARG A 32 -11.79 -0.72 -3.57
C ARG A 32 -11.12 -1.83 -2.78
N ARG A 33 -9.78 -1.91 -2.85
CA ARG A 33 -9.05 -2.95 -2.14
C ARG A 33 -9.21 -2.82 -0.63
N PHE A 34 -9.12 -1.59 -0.10
CA PHE A 34 -9.28 -1.41 1.33
C PHE A 34 -10.72 -1.60 1.79
N ALA A 35 -11.70 -1.28 0.92
CA ALA A 35 -13.07 -1.62 1.23
C ALA A 35 -13.24 -3.13 1.34
N ALA A 36 -12.60 -3.88 0.43
CA ALA A 36 -12.66 -5.33 0.47
C ALA A 36 -11.99 -5.88 1.73
N HIS A 37 -10.81 -5.34 2.07
CA HIS A 37 -10.14 -5.77 3.31
C HIS A 37 -11.06 -5.60 4.50
N ASN A 38 -11.67 -4.43 4.63
CA ASN A 38 -12.47 -4.13 5.82
C ASN A 38 -13.83 -4.81 5.81
N ALA A 39 -14.24 -5.34 4.65
CA ALA A 39 -15.43 -6.16 4.58
C ALA A 39 -15.13 -7.64 4.89
N GLY A 40 -13.86 -7.94 5.22
CA GLY A 40 -13.47 -9.30 5.53
C GLY A 40 -13.24 -10.15 4.30
N LYS A 41 -13.10 -9.53 3.13
CA LYS A 41 -12.95 -10.23 1.87
C LYS A 41 -11.60 -10.01 1.23
N GLY A 42 -10.66 -9.44 1.97
CA GLY A 42 -9.34 -9.22 1.44
C GLY A 42 -8.44 -10.42 1.70
N ALA A 43 -7.20 -10.15 2.06
CA ALA A 43 -6.25 -11.21 2.30
C ALA A 43 -6.59 -11.98 3.57
N ARG A 44 -6.18 -13.23 3.58
CA ARG A 44 -6.38 -14.06 4.75
C ARG A 44 -5.74 -13.44 6.00
N TYR A 45 -4.56 -12.90 5.83
CA TYR A 45 -3.84 -12.26 6.93
C TYR A 45 -4.66 -11.13 7.56
N THR A 46 -5.29 -10.31 6.73
CA THR A 46 -6.00 -9.14 7.24
C THR A 46 -7.36 -9.45 7.83
N ARG A 47 -7.96 -10.57 7.43
CA ARG A 47 -9.33 -10.87 7.86
C ARG A 47 -9.50 -10.98 9.37
N SER A 48 -8.49 -11.43 10.06
CA SER A 48 -8.57 -11.55 11.51
C SER A 48 -7.97 -10.35 12.24
N ARG A 49 -7.63 -9.31 11.50
CA ARG A 49 -6.93 -8.13 12.05
C ARG A 49 -7.59 -6.82 11.63
N LEU A 50 -8.88 -6.85 11.44
CA LEU A 50 -9.63 -5.67 11.04
C LEU A 50 -9.87 -4.73 12.21
N PRO A 51 -9.99 -3.46 11.97
CA PRO A 51 -9.96 -2.81 10.67
C PRO A 51 -8.52 -2.55 10.21
N VAL A 52 -8.37 -2.36 8.91
CA VAL A 52 -7.08 -2.00 8.36
C VAL A 52 -7.17 -0.60 7.75
N THR A 53 -6.07 0.12 7.81
CA THR A 53 -5.98 1.45 7.23
C THR A 53 -4.77 1.52 6.33
N LEU A 54 -4.83 2.44 5.37
CA LEU A 54 -3.71 2.63 4.46
C LEU A 54 -2.62 3.40 5.19
N ALA A 55 -1.44 2.80 5.30
CA ALA A 55 -0.32 3.44 5.97
C ALA A 55 0.67 4.03 4.97
N TRP A 56 0.77 3.45 3.79
CA TRP A 56 1.74 3.90 2.79
C TRP A 56 1.35 3.31 1.44
N SER A 57 1.61 4.04 0.38
CA SER A 57 1.43 3.49 -0.95
C SER A 57 2.43 4.13 -1.90
N CYS A 58 2.71 3.39 -2.97
CA CYS A 58 3.62 3.85 -4.00
C CYS A 58 3.07 3.44 -5.35
N ARG A 59 2.90 4.40 -6.23
CA ARG A 59 2.36 4.14 -7.55
C ARG A 59 3.42 3.53 -8.44
N GLN A 60 3.03 2.55 -9.23
CA GLN A 60 3.89 1.89 -10.19
C GLN A 60 3.26 2.00 -11.57
N LYS A 61 4.07 1.90 -12.59
CA LYS A 61 3.60 2.08 -13.95
C LYS A 61 2.72 0.93 -14.45
N ASP A 62 2.94 -0.27 -13.91
CA ASP A 62 2.18 -1.42 -14.35
C ASP A 62 2.18 -2.50 -13.27
N LYS A 63 1.46 -3.58 -13.55
CA LYS A 63 1.32 -4.67 -12.60
C LYS A 63 2.65 -5.35 -12.31
N SER A 64 3.45 -5.55 -13.33
CA SER A 64 4.73 -6.23 -13.19
C SER A 64 5.65 -5.49 -12.23
N SER A 65 5.76 -4.18 -12.41
CA SER A 65 6.57 -3.35 -11.52
C SER A 65 6.03 -3.39 -10.10
N ALA A 66 4.70 -3.36 -9.95
CA ALA A 66 4.11 -3.40 -8.62
C ALA A 66 4.40 -4.73 -7.92
N MET A 67 4.26 -5.83 -8.64
CA MET A 67 4.53 -7.13 -8.03
C MET A 67 5.99 -7.30 -7.65
N SER A 68 6.87 -6.76 -8.46
CA SER A 68 8.29 -6.81 -8.17
C SER A 68 8.61 -6.00 -6.90
N LEU A 69 8.06 -4.81 -6.81
CA LEU A 69 8.28 -3.97 -5.64
C LEU A 69 7.63 -4.57 -4.39
N GLU A 70 6.43 -5.13 -4.55
CA GLU A 70 5.76 -5.79 -3.44
C GLU A 70 6.62 -6.89 -2.85
N ALA A 71 7.21 -7.72 -3.72
CA ALA A 71 8.06 -8.81 -3.26
C ALA A 71 9.26 -8.29 -2.47
N ARG A 72 9.82 -7.18 -2.91
CA ARG A 72 10.96 -6.60 -2.20
C ARG A 72 10.56 -6.02 -0.86
N ILE A 73 9.43 -5.36 -0.81
CA ILE A 73 8.96 -4.76 0.44
C ILE A 73 8.56 -5.84 1.45
N LYS A 74 8.02 -6.96 0.96
CA LYS A 74 7.68 -8.06 1.86
C LYS A 74 8.89 -8.60 2.62
N GLN A 75 10.07 -8.44 2.07
CA GLN A 75 11.28 -8.92 2.73
C GLN A 75 11.86 -7.94 3.73
N LEU A 76 11.31 -6.73 3.80
CA LEU A 76 11.79 -5.76 4.76
C LEU A 76 11.35 -6.14 6.17
N THR A 77 12.16 -5.76 7.14
CA THR A 77 11.76 -5.91 8.54
C THR A 77 10.67 -4.89 8.84
N ARG A 78 10.01 -5.08 9.98
CA ARG A 78 9.01 -4.12 10.42
C ARG A 78 9.62 -2.72 10.56
N ALA A 79 10.82 -2.63 11.12
CA ALA A 79 11.47 -1.34 11.30
C ALA A 79 11.70 -0.65 9.96
N GLU A 80 12.09 -1.42 8.95
CA GLU A 80 12.32 -0.85 7.63
C GLU A 80 11.01 -0.39 6.99
N LYS A 81 9.94 -1.14 7.18
CA LYS A 81 8.63 -0.73 6.67
C LYS A 81 8.15 0.56 7.35
N LEU A 82 8.40 0.67 8.65
CA LEU A 82 8.03 1.89 9.36
C LEU A 82 8.81 3.09 8.85
N LYS A 83 10.04 2.88 8.42
CA LYS A 83 10.80 3.97 7.82
C LYS A 83 10.18 4.45 6.51
N LEU A 84 9.65 3.53 5.71
CA LEU A 84 8.95 3.92 4.50
C LEU A 84 7.75 4.80 4.83
N ILE A 85 6.99 4.40 5.83
CA ILE A 85 5.81 5.14 6.21
C ILE A 85 6.18 6.55 6.65
N LYS A 86 7.23 6.68 7.41
CA LYS A 86 7.65 7.99 7.87
C LYS A 86 8.15 8.89 6.77
N ARG A 87 8.78 8.33 5.76
CA ARG A 87 9.30 9.15 4.69
C ARG A 87 8.26 9.71 3.80
N LEU A 88 7.13 9.05 3.78
CA LEU A 88 6.20 9.40 2.87
C LEU A 88 5.74 10.74 3.10
N PRO A 89 5.11 11.25 3.36
CA PRO A 89 4.58 12.48 3.09
C PRO A 89 5.47 13.54 3.39
N LEU A 90 6.16 13.39 3.33
CA LEU A 90 6.80 14.39 3.49
C LEU A 90 6.80 15.22 2.65
N PRO A 91 6.28 15.46 2.48
CA PRO A 91 6.15 16.11 1.67
C PRO A 91 6.51 17.26 1.69
N ALA A 92 6.39 17.42 1.54
CA ALA A 92 6.54 18.30 1.39
C ALA A 92 6.92 19.12 2.14
N ASN A 93 6.87 19.08 2.56
CA ASN A 93 7.04 19.79 3.08
C ASN A 93 7.83 19.84 3.50
N ALA A 94 7.91 19.34 3.65
CA ALA A 94 8.45 19.33 3.92
C ALA A 94 9.30 19.65 4.11
N GLY A 95 9.40 19.65 4.07
CA GLY A 95 10.14 19.98 4.07
C GLY A 95 10.73 20.38 4.44
N ARG A 96 10.70 20.58 4.62
CA ARG A 96 11.05 20.99 4.83
C ARG A 96 11.57 20.97 5.34
N GLY A 97 11.57 20.79 5.53
CA GLY A 97 11.98 20.76 5.94
C GLY A 97 12.28 20.64 6.48
N GLN A 98 12.25 20.76 6.67
CA GLN A 98 12.31 20.53 6.97
C GLN A 98 12.40 20.36 7.14
N GLY A 99 12.36 20.29 7.22
CA GLY A 99 12.43 20.25 7.15
C GLY A 99 12.54 20.23 7.23
#